data_05721e1fd5a08de518fe940c5310f186
#
_entry.id   05721e1fd5a08de518fe940c5310f186
#
_cell.length_a   1.000
_cell.length_b   1.000
_cell.length_c   1.000
_cell.angle_alpha   90.00
_cell.angle_beta   90.00
_cell.angle_gamma   90.00
#
_symmetry.space_group_name_H-M   'P 1'
#
loop_
_entity.id
_entity.type
_entity.pdbx_description
1 polymer ?
#
loop_
_entity_poly.entity_id
_entity_poly.type
_entity_poly.pdbx_seq_one_letter_code
_entity_poly.pdbx_strand_id
1 'polypeptide(L)'
;MTNQTWSPSKACADFVADLQYADIPAAVIDTMKRDTLDWIGCAVGGAADRSSQPIKAVADVLGGNSQATSIDCARRNVVLAAMSNAYFGHILEMDDVDRDSISHPATPNLAAAFAAAEFAGKQGKDVLLAAVCGFEIMLRIGAAITPAHYKIFHTTATTG
;
A
#
# COMPACT_ATOMS: atom_id res chain seq x y z
N MET A 1 2.14 0.14 40.30
CA MET A 1 2.98 0.08 39.08
C MET A 1 2.39 -0.98 38.20
N THR A 2 1.64 -0.59 37.17
CA THR A 2 1.08 -1.54 36.21
C THR A 2 2.22 -2.09 35.36
N ASN A 3 2.51 -3.38 35.51
CA ASN A 3 3.41 -4.12 34.61
C ASN A 3 2.79 -4.10 33.21
N GLN A 4 3.08 -3.06 32.45
CA GLN A 4 2.65 -2.99 31.04
C GLN A 4 3.56 -3.95 30.27
N THR A 5 3.06 -5.17 30.06
CA THR A 5 3.77 -6.16 29.23
C THR A 5 3.94 -5.59 27.85
N TRP A 6 5.17 -5.61 27.31
CA TRP A 6 5.46 -5.19 25.94
C TRP A 6 4.57 -6.00 24.96
N SER A 7 3.96 -5.29 24.01
CA SER A 7 3.09 -5.89 22.97
C SER A 7 3.51 -5.35 21.61
N PRO A 8 3.84 -6.24 20.65
CA PRO A 8 4.16 -5.82 19.28
C PRO A 8 3.05 -5.00 18.64
N SER A 9 1.80 -5.43 18.80
CA SER A 9 0.64 -4.73 18.24
C SER A 9 0.50 -3.31 18.80
N LYS A 10 0.74 -3.15 20.12
CA LYS A 10 0.72 -1.83 20.73
C LYS A 10 1.86 -0.95 20.22
N ALA A 11 3.06 -1.50 20.08
CA ALA A 11 4.20 -0.75 19.56
C ALA A 11 3.95 -0.28 18.10
N CYS A 12 3.38 -1.12 17.27
CA CYS A 12 2.97 -0.75 15.91
C CYS A 12 1.89 0.34 15.91
N ALA A 13 0.88 0.21 16.77
CA ALA A 13 -0.19 1.20 16.85
C ALA A 13 0.31 2.56 17.37
N ASP A 14 1.17 2.57 18.38
CA ASP A 14 1.80 3.79 18.92
C ASP A 14 2.65 4.46 17.82
N PHE A 15 3.47 3.69 17.09
CA PHE A 15 4.27 4.21 15.99
C PHE A 15 3.41 4.91 14.93
N VAL A 16 2.35 4.27 14.46
CA VAL A 16 1.46 4.85 13.45
C VAL A 16 0.72 6.09 13.97
N ALA A 17 0.33 6.09 15.24
CA ALA A 17 -0.40 7.20 15.85
C ALA A 17 0.49 8.43 16.12
N ASP A 18 1.76 8.21 16.47
CA ASP A 18 2.65 9.26 16.93
C ASP A 18 3.53 9.87 15.82
N LEU A 19 3.82 9.11 14.75
CA LEU A 19 4.72 9.56 13.68
C LEU A 19 4.15 10.80 12.97
N GLN A 20 4.97 11.85 12.88
CA GLN A 20 4.65 13.05 12.12
C GLN A 20 5.53 13.13 10.86
N TYR A 21 5.02 13.76 9.81
CA TYR A 21 5.78 13.95 8.57
C TYR A 21 7.14 14.65 8.80
N ALA A 22 7.20 15.57 9.76
CA ALA A 22 8.42 16.29 10.10
C ALA A 22 9.50 15.41 10.78
N ASP A 23 9.11 14.26 11.34
CA ASP A 23 10.03 13.33 11.99
C ASP A 23 10.69 12.36 11.00
N ILE A 24 10.17 12.29 9.78
CA ILE A 24 10.67 11.36 8.77
C ILE A 24 11.97 11.93 8.17
N PRO A 25 13.09 11.18 8.19
CA PRO A 25 14.34 11.62 7.57
C PRO A 25 14.15 11.94 6.08
N ALA A 26 14.82 12.99 5.60
CA ALA A 26 14.72 13.42 4.19
C ALA A 26 15.04 12.28 3.21
N ALA A 27 16.03 11.44 3.52
CA ALA A 27 16.40 10.30 2.69
C ALA A 27 15.24 9.27 2.56
N VAL A 28 14.45 9.06 3.62
CA VAL A 28 13.28 8.17 3.59
C VAL A 28 12.18 8.78 2.73
N ILE A 29 11.95 10.10 2.85
CA ILE A 29 11.00 10.81 1.99
C ILE A 29 11.40 10.71 0.52
N ASP A 30 12.68 10.86 0.20
CA ASP A 30 13.17 10.77 -1.19
C ASP A 30 13.05 9.34 -1.73
N THR A 31 13.32 8.32 -0.91
CA THR A 31 13.07 6.92 -1.28
C THR A 31 11.59 6.69 -1.55
N MET A 32 10.72 7.08 -0.62
CA MET A 32 9.27 6.90 -0.77
C MET A 32 8.70 7.59 -2.02
N LYS A 33 9.26 8.76 -2.42
CA LYS A 33 8.89 9.40 -3.70
C LYS A 33 9.31 8.57 -4.92
N ARG A 34 10.47 7.92 -4.88
CA ARG A 34 10.93 7.04 -5.96
C ARG A 34 10.06 5.79 -6.05
N ASP A 35 9.78 5.17 -4.91
CA ASP A 35 8.90 3.99 -4.84
C ASP A 35 7.49 4.34 -5.32
N THR A 36 7.00 5.54 -4.98
CA THR A 36 5.73 6.05 -5.50
C THR A 36 5.75 6.20 -7.03
N LEU A 37 6.83 6.74 -7.60
CA LEU A 37 6.98 6.90 -9.04
C LEU A 37 7.06 5.55 -9.75
N ASP A 38 7.81 4.62 -9.20
CA ASP A 38 7.95 3.25 -9.69
C ASP A 38 6.60 2.54 -9.70
N TRP A 39 5.89 2.56 -8.55
CA TRP A 39 4.56 1.98 -8.43
C TRP A 39 3.55 2.58 -9.42
N ILE A 40 3.55 3.91 -9.62
CA ILE A 40 2.70 4.56 -10.63
C ILE A 40 3.02 4.02 -12.02
N GLY A 41 4.30 3.86 -12.36
CA GLY A 41 4.74 3.28 -13.63
C GLY A 41 4.20 1.86 -13.83
N CYS A 42 4.37 1.00 -12.82
CA CYS A 42 3.83 -0.36 -12.82
C CYS A 42 2.31 -0.38 -12.97
N ALA A 43 1.60 0.47 -12.20
CA ALA A 43 0.14 0.55 -12.23
C ALA A 43 -0.42 1.06 -13.56
N VAL A 44 0.25 2.03 -14.20
CA VAL A 44 -0.12 2.50 -15.55
C VAL A 44 0.05 1.38 -16.58
N GLY A 45 1.18 0.67 -16.53
CA GLY A 45 1.43 -0.49 -17.39
C GLY A 45 0.38 -1.59 -17.18
N GLY A 46 0.10 -1.94 -15.92
CA GLY A 46 -0.88 -2.95 -15.55
C GLY A 46 -2.31 -2.58 -15.93
N ALA A 47 -2.68 -1.30 -15.77
CA ALA A 47 -4.00 -0.82 -16.20
C ALA A 47 -4.22 -0.89 -17.71
N ALA A 48 -3.16 -0.78 -18.50
CA ALA A 48 -3.19 -0.89 -19.97
C ALA A 48 -3.19 -2.34 -20.45
N ASP A 49 -2.71 -3.29 -19.64
CA ASP A 49 -2.64 -4.69 -20.02
C ASP A 49 -4.02 -5.36 -19.98
N ARG A 50 -4.21 -6.36 -20.85
CA ARG A 50 -5.48 -7.12 -20.95
C ARG A 50 -5.82 -7.87 -19.65
N SER A 51 -4.84 -8.25 -18.85
CA SER A 51 -5.05 -8.93 -17.57
C SER A 51 -5.76 -8.05 -16.54
N SER A 52 -5.86 -6.73 -16.79
CA SER A 52 -6.63 -5.80 -15.95
C SER A 52 -8.15 -5.89 -16.13
N GLN A 53 -8.65 -6.56 -17.19
CA GLN A 53 -10.08 -6.62 -17.48
C GLN A 53 -10.93 -7.23 -16.36
N PRO A 54 -10.51 -8.30 -15.66
CA PRO A 54 -11.31 -8.88 -14.58
C PRO A 54 -11.59 -7.89 -13.45
N ILE A 55 -10.58 -7.14 -12.98
CA ILE A 55 -10.77 -6.19 -11.89
C ILE A 55 -11.64 -5.01 -12.30
N LYS A 56 -11.52 -4.53 -13.54
CA LYS A 56 -12.39 -3.49 -14.10
C LYS A 56 -13.84 -3.95 -14.13
N ALA A 57 -14.10 -5.16 -14.63
CA ALA A 57 -15.45 -5.73 -14.66
C ALA A 57 -16.04 -5.89 -13.26
N VAL A 58 -15.27 -6.36 -12.29
CA VAL A 58 -15.70 -6.46 -10.89
C VAL A 58 -16.04 -5.07 -10.32
N ALA A 59 -15.19 -4.08 -10.56
CA ALA A 59 -15.42 -2.72 -10.08
C ALA A 59 -16.67 -2.09 -10.69
N ASP A 60 -16.93 -2.34 -11.98
CA ASP A 60 -18.13 -1.84 -12.68
C ASP A 60 -19.42 -2.50 -12.14
N VAL A 61 -19.38 -3.81 -11.85
CA VAL A 61 -20.54 -4.54 -11.28
C VAL A 61 -20.84 -4.11 -9.85
N LEU A 62 -19.81 -3.91 -9.02
CA LEU A 62 -20.00 -3.50 -7.63
C LEU A 62 -20.40 -2.03 -7.51
N GLY A 63 -19.96 -1.17 -8.43
CA GLY A 63 -20.37 0.23 -8.51
C GLY A 63 -20.06 1.05 -7.26
N GLY A 64 -20.94 2.00 -6.96
CA GLY A 64 -20.86 2.88 -5.78
C GLY A 64 -20.55 4.33 -6.12
N ASN A 65 -20.37 5.16 -5.08
CA ASN A 65 -20.12 6.59 -5.24
C ASN A 65 -18.72 6.87 -5.78
N SER A 66 -18.58 7.89 -6.62
CA SER A 66 -17.29 8.35 -7.17
C SER A 66 -16.47 9.11 -6.13
N GLN A 67 -15.69 8.40 -5.32
CA GLN A 67 -14.96 8.93 -4.17
C GLN A 67 -13.46 9.08 -4.39
N ALA A 68 -12.85 8.19 -5.19
CA ALA A 68 -11.43 8.21 -5.46
C ALA A 68 -11.14 7.81 -6.92
N THR A 69 -9.95 8.17 -7.41
CA THR A 69 -9.50 7.91 -8.77
C THR A 69 -8.70 6.61 -8.84
N SER A 70 -9.00 5.82 -9.85
CA SER A 70 -8.17 4.67 -10.23
C SER A 70 -7.24 5.04 -11.38
N ILE A 71 -6.10 4.39 -11.48
CA ILE A 71 -5.04 4.67 -12.46
C ILE A 71 -5.55 4.61 -13.92
N ASP A 72 -6.56 3.80 -14.20
CA ASP A 72 -7.24 3.76 -15.50
C ASP A 72 -8.17 4.96 -15.76
N CYS A 73 -8.02 6.03 -14.98
CA CYS A 73 -8.80 7.28 -15.03
C CYS A 73 -10.28 7.14 -14.67
N ALA A 74 -10.74 5.98 -14.20
CA ALA A 74 -12.10 5.82 -13.72
C ALA A 74 -12.25 6.32 -12.28
N ARG A 75 -13.42 6.92 -11.98
CA ARG A 75 -13.78 7.28 -10.62
C ARG A 75 -14.60 6.17 -9.99
N ARG A 76 -14.19 5.70 -8.81
CA ARG A 76 -14.80 4.58 -8.09
C ARG A 76 -15.05 4.94 -6.63
N ASN A 77 -15.78 4.09 -5.91
CA ASN A 77 -15.77 4.21 -4.46
C ASN A 77 -14.35 3.94 -3.93
N VAL A 78 -14.03 4.46 -2.76
CA VAL A 78 -12.66 4.46 -2.22
C VAL A 78 -12.04 3.06 -2.13
N VAL A 79 -12.84 2.05 -1.76
CA VAL A 79 -12.38 0.67 -1.63
C VAL A 79 -12.05 0.07 -3.00
N LEU A 80 -12.93 0.25 -3.98
CA LEU A 80 -12.71 -0.25 -5.33
C LEU A 80 -11.59 0.50 -6.06
N ALA A 81 -11.40 1.79 -5.78
CA ALA A 81 -10.26 2.54 -6.30
C ALA A 81 -8.94 1.98 -5.74
N ALA A 82 -8.85 1.77 -4.43
CA ALA A 82 -7.68 1.15 -3.80
C ALA A 82 -7.41 -0.25 -4.35
N MET A 83 -8.44 -1.11 -4.40
CA MET A 83 -8.34 -2.48 -4.89
C MET A 83 -7.91 -2.54 -6.37
N SER A 84 -8.48 -1.68 -7.22
CA SER A 84 -8.11 -1.62 -8.63
C SER A 84 -6.67 -1.14 -8.81
N ASN A 85 -6.26 -0.11 -8.07
CA ASN A 85 -4.91 0.43 -8.12
C ASN A 85 -3.86 -0.57 -7.62
N ALA A 86 -4.17 -1.32 -6.57
CA ALA A 86 -3.31 -2.40 -6.09
C ALA A 86 -3.19 -3.52 -7.15
N TYR A 87 -4.31 -3.92 -7.74
CA TYR A 87 -4.30 -4.92 -8.81
C TYR A 87 -3.44 -4.48 -10.01
N PHE A 88 -3.62 -3.25 -10.47
CA PHE A 88 -2.83 -2.70 -11.57
C PHE A 88 -1.34 -2.60 -11.22
N GLY A 89 -1.03 -2.20 -9.99
CA GLY A 89 0.36 -2.07 -9.53
C GLY A 89 1.14 -3.38 -9.57
N HIS A 90 0.46 -4.51 -9.30
CA HIS A 90 1.12 -5.80 -9.12
C HIS A 90 0.99 -6.76 -10.30
N ILE A 91 -0.01 -6.61 -11.18
CA ILE A 91 -0.36 -7.63 -12.18
C ILE A 91 0.76 -8.00 -13.15
N LEU A 92 1.73 -7.11 -13.34
CA LEU A 92 2.89 -7.35 -14.21
C LEU A 92 4.10 -7.91 -13.46
N GLU A 93 4.04 -8.05 -12.13
CA GLU A 93 5.14 -8.50 -11.27
C GLU A 93 6.45 -7.70 -11.51
N MET A 94 6.31 -6.37 -11.66
CA MET A 94 7.42 -5.43 -11.93
C MET A 94 7.61 -4.42 -10.78
N ASP A 95 6.71 -4.42 -9.82
CA ASP A 95 6.73 -3.55 -8.65
C ASP A 95 7.84 -3.93 -7.66
N ASP A 96 8.11 -3.03 -6.73
CA ASP A 96 9.17 -3.15 -5.73
C ASP A 96 9.15 -4.48 -4.97
N VAL A 97 10.31 -4.90 -4.49
CA VAL A 97 10.43 -6.11 -3.65
C VAL A 97 11.38 -5.88 -2.49
N ASP A 98 10.92 -6.20 -1.30
CA ASP A 98 11.78 -6.32 -0.13
C ASP A 98 12.16 -7.79 0.10
N ARG A 99 13.48 -8.04 0.22
CA ARG A 99 14.03 -9.40 0.28
C ARG A 99 13.90 -10.04 1.65
N ASP A 100 13.89 -9.25 2.71
CA ASP A 100 13.84 -9.77 4.08
C ASP A 100 12.42 -10.24 4.43
N SER A 101 11.42 -9.50 4.02
CA SER A 101 10.01 -9.85 4.18
C SER A 101 9.45 -10.70 3.04
N ILE A 102 10.16 -10.80 1.92
CA ILE A 102 9.72 -11.44 0.67
C ILE A 102 8.33 -10.91 0.29
N SER A 103 8.22 -9.59 0.16
CA SER A 103 6.95 -8.91 -0.12
C SER A 103 7.13 -7.73 -1.07
N HIS A 104 6.02 -7.27 -1.66
CA HIS A 104 5.93 -6.10 -2.53
C HIS A 104 5.18 -4.99 -1.77
N PRO A 105 5.88 -4.13 -1.01
CA PRO A 105 5.23 -3.22 -0.09
C PRO A 105 4.53 -2.04 -0.77
N ALA A 106 5.02 -1.55 -1.91
CA ALA A 106 4.44 -0.37 -2.56
C ALA A 106 2.99 -0.59 -2.96
N THR A 107 2.69 -1.72 -3.57
CA THR A 107 1.38 -1.98 -4.16
C THR A 107 0.21 -1.86 -3.17
N PRO A 108 0.14 -2.56 -2.04
CA PRO A 108 -0.99 -2.40 -1.12
C PRO A 108 -0.97 -1.05 -0.41
N ASN A 109 0.20 -0.59 0.02
CA ASN A 109 0.31 0.61 0.84
C ASN A 109 0.02 1.90 0.04
N LEU A 110 0.62 2.07 -1.14
CA LEU A 110 0.39 3.26 -1.96
C LEU A 110 -1.02 3.28 -2.53
N ALA A 111 -1.54 2.14 -3.00
CA ALA A 111 -2.91 2.07 -3.52
C ALA A 111 -3.94 2.51 -2.46
N ALA A 112 -3.79 2.03 -1.23
CA ALA A 112 -4.65 2.42 -0.11
C ALA A 112 -4.44 3.88 0.29
N ALA A 113 -3.18 4.34 0.42
CA ALA A 113 -2.85 5.70 0.84
C ALA A 113 -3.39 6.75 -0.15
N PHE A 114 -3.22 6.55 -1.46
CA PHE A 114 -3.74 7.46 -2.48
C PHE A 114 -5.26 7.52 -2.48
N ALA A 115 -5.95 6.38 -2.47
CA ALA A 115 -7.40 6.34 -2.48
C ALA A 115 -8.00 6.98 -1.21
N ALA A 116 -7.45 6.66 -0.04
CA ALA A 116 -7.90 7.21 1.23
C ALA A 116 -7.60 8.71 1.34
N ALA A 117 -6.44 9.17 0.89
CA ALA A 117 -6.09 10.58 0.90
C ALA A 117 -6.99 11.41 -0.02
N GLU A 118 -7.28 10.93 -1.23
CA GLU A 118 -8.22 11.61 -2.13
C GLU A 118 -9.62 11.68 -1.51
N PHE A 119 -10.12 10.58 -0.98
CA PHE A 119 -11.42 10.53 -0.29
C PHE A 119 -11.51 11.50 0.88
N ALA A 120 -10.43 11.61 1.67
CA ALA A 120 -10.37 12.46 2.86
C ALA A 120 -9.91 13.91 2.57
N GLY A 121 -9.66 14.28 1.30
CA GLY A 121 -9.19 15.61 0.91
C GLY A 121 -7.79 15.96 1.47
N LYS A 122 -6.92 14.96 1.58
CA LYS A 122 -5.56 15.08 2.12
C LYS A 122 -4.54 15.49 1.04
N GLN A 123 -3.34 15.86 1.46
CA GLN A 123 -2.27 16.34 0.59
C GLN A 123 -1.21 15.24 0.34
N GLY A 124 -0.33 15.45 -0.64
CA GLY A 124 0.73 14.49 -0.95
C GLY A 124 1.66 14.14 0.22
N LYS A 125 1.93 15.08 1.14
CA LYS A 125 2.69 14.79 2.36
C LYS A 125 1.98 13.79 3.29
N ASP A 126 0.65 13.81 3.32
CA ASP A 126 -0.13 12.88 4.11
C ASP A 126 -0.11 11.48 3.49
N VAL A 127 -0.08 11.41 2.14
CA VAL A 127 0.13 10.15 1.40
C VAL A 127 1.50 9.56 1.73
N LEU A 128 2.57 10.36 1.69
CA LEU A 128 3.93 9.89 2.00
C LEU A 128 4.04 9.42 3.45
N LEU A 129 3.44 10.16 4.41
CA LEU A 129 3.39 9.73 5.81
C LEU A 129 2.67 8.38 5.96
N ALA A 130 1.50 8.23 5.36
CA ALA A 130 0.73 6.98 5.41
C ALA A 130 1.49 5.82 4.76
N ALA A 131 2.15 6.05 3.63
CA ALA A 131 2.97 5.06 2.97
C ALA A 131 4.16 4.61 3.84
N VAL A 132 4.89 5.54 4.47
CA VAL A 132 5.98 5.20 5.41
C VAL A 132 5.46 4.35 6.56
N CYS A 133 4.32 4.70 7.15
CA CYS A 133 3.69 3.89 8.20
C CYS A 133 3.37 2.48 7.71
N GLY A 134 2.74 2.37 6.55
CA GLY A 134 2.36 1.08 5.97
C GLY A 134 3.56 0.20 5.64
N PHE A 135 4.58 0.76 4.98
CA PHE A 135 5.82 0.04 4.68
C PHE A 135 6.48 -0.49 5.95
N GLU A 136 6.66 0.37 6.96
CA GLU A 136 7.34 0.00 8.20
C GLU A 136 6.62 -1.15 8.92
N ILE A 137 5.30 -1.12 8.99
CA ILE A 137 4.51 -2.18 9.63
C ILE A 137 4.53 -3.47 8.82
N MET A 138 4.25 -3.35 7.52
CA MET A 138 4.20 -4.50 6.61
C MET A 138 5.53 -5.26 6.57
N LEU A 139 6.64 -4.54 6.40
CA LEU A 139 7.97 -5.14 6.30
C LEU A 139 8.39 -5.81 7.60
N ARG A 140 8.13 -5.20 8.77
CA ARG A 140 8.44 -5.81 10.07
C ARG A 140 7.65 -7.08 10.32
N ILE A 141 6.35 -7.09 10.02
CA ILE A 141 5.52 -8.30 10.16
C ILE A 141 6.02 -9.36 9.16
N GLY A 142 6.25 -8.97 7.91
CA GLY A 142 6.76 -9.87 6.87
C GLY A 142 8.08 -10.53 7.27
N ALA A 143 9.08 -9.75 7.69
CA ALA A 143 10.37 -10.27 8.14
C ALA A 143 10.25 -11.22 9.36
N ALA A 144 9.30 -10.96 10.26
CA ALA A 144 9.08 -11.80 11.43
C ALA A 144 8.51 -13.19 11.10
N ILE A 145 7.77 -13.33 9.99
CA ILE A 145 7.10 -14.59 9.60
C ILE A 145 7.82 -15.35 8.47
N THR A 146 8.70 -14.70 7.71
CA THR A 146 9.47 -15.35 6.64
C THR A 146 10.72 -16.09 7.19
N PRO A 147 11.27 -17.09 6.46
CA PRO A 147 10.79 -17.62 5.18
C PRO A 147 9.72 -18.72 5.32
N ALA A 148 9.37 -19.12 6.54
CA ALA A 148 8.45 -20.25 6.75
C ALA A 148 7.06 -20.00 6.16
N HIS A 149 6.56 -18.79 6.33
CA HIS A 149 5.26 -18.38 5.83
C HIS A 149 5.19 -18.41 4.30
N TYR A 150 6.22 -17.91 3.62
CA TYR A 150 6.27 -17.81 2.17
C TYR A 150 6.24 -19.19 1.46
N LYS A 151 6.54 -20.28 2.16
CA LYS A 151 6.41 -21.63 1.60
C LYS A 151 4.96 -22.05 1.33
N ILE A 152 4.00 -21.36 1.91
CA ILE A 152 2.57 -21.70 1.84
C ILE A 152 1.76 -20.53 1.28
N PHE A 153 2.05 -19.29 1.74
CA PHE A 153 1.30 -18.08 1.38
C PHE A 153 2.26 -16.98 0.93
N HIS A 154 1.83 -16.19 -0.05
CA HIS A 154 2.57 -15.00 -0.46
C HIS A 154 2.52 -13.94 0.65
N THR A 155 3.69 -13.43 1.07
CA THR A 155 3.78 -12.51 2.21
C THR A 155 3.01 -11.21 1.97
N THR A 156 3.10 -10.62 0.76
CA THR A 156 2.33 -9.42 0.39
C THR A 156 0.84 -9.58 0.65
N ALA A 157 0.25 -10.74 0.30
CA ALA A 157 -1.18 -10.98 0.49
C ALA A 157 -1.59 -11.16 1.96
N THR A 158 -0.63 -11.43 2.85
CA THR A 158 -0.90 -11.63 4.28
C THR A 158 -0.67 -10.37 5.09
N THR A 159 0.31 -9.55 4.72
CA THR A 159 0.79 -8.40 5.52
C THR A 159 0.43 -7.04 4.92
N GLY A 160 0.03 -7.01 3.67
CA GLY A 160 -0.38 -5.81 2.94
C GLY A 160 -1.84 -5.40 3.11
#